data_f8c1d1a4f987797a7d9c9923cbace7e1
#
_entry.id   f8c1d1a4f987797a7d9c9923cbace7e1
#
_cell.length_a   1.000
_cell.length_b   1.000
_cell.length_c   1.000
_cell.angle_alpha   90.00
_cell.angle_beta   90.00
_cell.angle_gamma   90.00
#
_symmetry.space_group_name_H-M   'P 1'
#
loop_
_entity.id
_entity.type
_entity.pdbx_description
1 polymer ?
#
loop_
_entity_poly.entity_id
_entity_poly.type
_entity_poly.pdbx_seq_one_letter_code
_entity_poly.pdbx_strand_id
1 'polypeptide(L)'
;MSLPSHLDLMPSVAMRAVTVRVSRQFTATIECVFAAWLDPVTAGSFLFATDAGEVVRAELDARVGGRFRFVRRENGTEVRRGGEYISIDRPHLLAFSLSDNTRTPTDDRVIIELAPVGRGSILVLTHEMGLERYAERHRVESEWRRRLAMLAFICAIPRGAHFSPVQQIEATGTTQYW
;
A
#
# COMPACT_ATOMS: atom_id res chain seq x y z
N MET A 1 -31.37 -52.72 6.29
CA MET A 1 -31.71 -51.54 5.49
C MET A 1 -31.41 -50.32 6.34
N SER A 2 -30.17 -49.80 6.23
CA SER A 2 -29.74 -48.65 6.99
C SER A 2 -29.79 -47.42 6.06
N LEU A 3 -30.50 -46.40 6.51
CA LEU A 3 -30.60 -45.09 5.81
C LEU A 3 -29.27 -44.36 5.91
N PRO A 4 -28.77 -43.77 4.86
CA PRO A 4 -27.59 -42.90 4.93
C PRO A 4 -27.94 -41.60 5.63
N SER A 5 -27.14 -41.26 6.62
CA SER A 5 -27.20 -40.00 7.36
C SER A 5 -26.89 -38.84 6.43
N HIS A 6 -27.86 -37.97 6.18
CA HIS A 6 -27.76 -36.71 5.48
C HIS A 6 -27.12 -35.66 6.43
N LEU A 7 -25.85 -35.84 6.76
CA LEU A 7 -25.04 -34.86 7.48
C LEU A 7 -23.77 -34.61 6.66
N ASP A 8 -23.92 -34.04 5.50
CA ASP A 8 -22.79 -33.44 4.81
C ASP A 8 -23.31 -32.56 3.71
N LEU A 9 -23.24 -31.30 3.97
CA LEU A 9 -23.05 -30.18 3.07
C LEU A 9 -23.51 -28.90 3.78
N MET A 10 -22.89 -28.64 4.95
CA MET A 10 -22.79 -27.26 5.38
C MET A 10 -21.76 -26.61 4.44
N PRO A 11 -22.13 -25.60 3.65
CA PRO A 11 -21.13 -24.83 2.96
C PRO A 11 -20.22 -24.24 4.04
N SER A 12 -18.92 -24.50 3.89
CA SER A 12 -17.88 -23.85 4.66
C SER A 12 -18.28 -22.39 4.82
N VAL A 13 -18.54 -21.98 6.05
CA VAL A 13 -18.83 -20.58 6.37
C VAL A 13 -17.61 -19.82 5.93
N ALA A 14 -17.70 -19.20 4.75
CA ALA A 14 -16.68 -18.30 4.27
C ALA A 14 -16.45 -17.30 5.40
N MET A 15 -15.28 -17.34 6.01
CA MET A 15 -14.89 -16.40 7.06
C MET A 15 -15.15 -15.01 6.46
N ARG A 16 -16.13 -14.32 7.06
CA ARG A 16 -16.53 -13.00 6.58
C ARG A 16 -15.40 -12.05 6.95
N ALA A 17 -14.61 -11.68 5.96
CA ALA A 17 -13.62 -10.63 6.10
C ALA A 17 -14.33 -9.28 6.31
N VAL A 18 -13.71 -8.41 7.09
CA VAL A 18 -14.10 -7.00 7.16
C VAL A 18 -13.55 -6.31 5.94
N THR A 19 -14.41 -5.66 5.17
CA THR A 19 -14.00 -4.95 3.96
C THR A 19 -14.12 -3.45 4.17
N VAL A 20 -13.02 -2.74 3.87
CA VAL A 20 -12.97 -1.28 3.74
C VAL A 20 -12.83 -0.95 2.26
N ARG A 21 -13.68 -0.06 1.75
CA ARG A 21 -13.62 0.39 0.36
C ARG A 21 -13.51 1.91 0.29
N VAL A 22 -12.51 2.38 -0.44
CA VAL A 22 -12.26 3.82 -0.66
C VAL A 22 -12.06 4.06 -2.15
N SER A 23 -12.65 5.13 -2.67
CA SER A 23 -12.42 5.54 -4.06
C SER A 23 -11.91 6.97 -4.14
N ARG A 24 -11.13 7.27 -5.20
CA ARG A 24 -10.64 8.61 -5.49
C ARG A 24 -10.45 8.83 -6.97
N GLN A 25 -10.83 10.04 -7.43
CA GLN A 25 -10.51 10.51 -8.77
C GLN A 25 -9.15 11.21 -8.78
N PHE A 26 -8.44 11.07 -9.91
CA PHE A 26 -7.14 11.66 -10.19
C PHE A 26 -7.21 12.45 -11.49
N THR A 27 -6.47 13.54 -11.58
CA THR A 27 -6.25 14.27 -12.83
C THR A 27 -5.21 13.56 -13.73
N ALA A 28 -4.43 12.65 -13.15
CA ALA A 28 -3.43 11.85 -13.85
C ALA A 28 -4.05 10.61 -14.52
N THR A 29 -3.38 10.08 -15.55
CA THR A 29 -3.78 8.85 -16.24
C THR A 29 -3.61 7.62 -15.37
N ILE A 30 -4.27 6.50 -15.74
CA ILE A 30 -4.17 5.23 -15.00
C ILE A 30 -2.73 4.72 -14.95
N GLU A 31 -1.94 4.91 -16.01
CA GLU A 31 -0.55 4.48 -16.06
C GLU A 31 0.31 5.23 -15.05
N CYS A 32 0.09 6.55 -14.92
CA CYS A 32 0.80 7.37 -13.95
C CYS A 32 0.47 6.97 -12.52
N VAL A 33 -0.81 6.82 -12.21
CA VAL A 33 -1.27 6.41 -10.87
C VAL A 33 -0.80 5.01 -10.55
N PHE A 34 -0.90 4.06 -11.49
CA PHE A 34 -0.46 2.68 -11.30
C PHE A 34 1.06 2.59 -11.06
N ALA A 35 1.86 3.31 -11.86
CA ALA A 35 3.32 3.31 -11.73
C ALA A 35 3.77 3.79 -10.34
N ALA A 36 3.05 4.73 -9.73
CA ALA A 36 3.36 5.26 -8.41
C ALA A 36 3.32 4.20 -7.29
N TRP A 37 2.51 3.15 -7.43
CA TRP A 37 2.44 2.05 -6.47
C TRP A 37 3.65 1.10 -6.54
N LEU A 38 4.33 1.07 -7.68
CA LEU A 38 5.44 0.16 -7.96
C LEU A 38 6.81 0.88 -8.01
N ASP A 39 6.82 2.18 -7.82
CA ASP A 39 8.03 2.97 -7.65
C ASP A 39 8.37 3.10 -6.15
N PRO A 40 9.54 2.62 -5.68
CA PRO A 40 9.86 2.56 -4.26
C PRO A 40 9.86 3.92 -3.57
N VAL A 41 10.31 4.97 -4.24
CA VAL A 41 10.38 6.33 -3.69
C VAL A 41 8.97 6.90 -3.55
N THR A 42 8.20 6.84 -4.62
CA THR A 42 6.83 7.35 -4.64
C THR A 42 5.93 6.55 -3.68
N ALA A 43 5.97 5.21 -3.74
CA ALA A 43 5.19 4.36 -2.86
C ALA A 43 5.54 4.61 -1.37
N GLY A 44 6.82 4.77 -1.04
CA GLY A 44 7.26 5.13 0.30
C GLY A 44 6.65 6.43 0.80
N SER A 45 6.53 7.44 -0.07
CA SER A 45 6.08 8.78 0.31
C SER A 45 4.57 8.87 0.63
N PHE A 46 3.71 8.00 0.08
CA PHE A 46 2.28 8.04 0.37
C PHE A 46 1.76 6.84 1.16
N LEU A 47 2.34 5.64 0.98
CA LEU A 47 1.84 4.44 1.67
C LEU A 47 2.24 4.40 3.14
N PHE A 48 3.48 4.81 3.44
CA PHE A 48 4.08 4.58 4.74
C PHE A 48 4.67 5.83 5.39
N ALA A 49 4.70 6.96 4.69
CA ALA A 49 5.04 8.23 5.31
C ALA A 49 3.96 8.63 6.33
N THR A 50 4.39 9.12 7.48
CA THR A 50 3.53 9.71 8.51
C THR A 50 4.21 10.96 9.04
N ASP A 51 3.45 11.82 9.70
CA ASP A 51 3.99 13.03 10.32
C ASP A 51 5.04 12.72 11.41
N ALA A 52 5.06 11.48 11.91
CA ALA A 52 5.92 11.05 13.01
C ALA A 52 7.16 10.24 12.56
N GLY A 53 7.32 9.96 11.26
CA GLY A 53 8.42 9.08 10.83
C GLY A 53 8.77 9.20 9.36
N GLU A 54 10.05 8.96 9.08
CA GLU A 54 10.65 8.97 7.76
C GLU A 54 10.85 7.54 7.23
N VAL A 55 10.55 7.31 5.95
CA VAL A 55 10.88 6.04 5.28
C VAL A 55 12.39 6.05 4.98
N VAL A 56 13.12 5.17 5.68
CA VAL A 56 14.58 5.06 5.55
C VAL A 56 15.02 3.96 4.59
N ARG A 57 14.12 3.04 4.24
CA ARG A 57 14.37 1.98 3.26
C ARG A 57 13.07 1.57 2.57
N ALA A 58 13.14 1.41 1.25
CA ALA A 58 12.06 0.87 0.42
C ALA A 58 12.66 -0.14 -0.57
N GLU A 59 12.15 -1.36 -0.56
CA GLU A 59 12.56 -2.45 -1.45
C GLU A 59 11.30 -3.05 -2.07
N LEU A 60 11.24 -3.11 -3.41
CA LEU A 60 10.10 -3.66 -4.14
C LEU A 60 10.59 -4.61 -5.24
N ASP A 61 10.08 -5.83 -5.22
CA ASP A 61 10.19 -6.80 -6.32
C ASP A 61 8.84 -6.85 -7.04
N ALA A 62 8.63 -5.95 -8.01
CA ALA A 62 7.34 -5.67 -8.65
C ALA A 62 6.94 -6.75 -9.68
N ARG A 63 6.80 -7.99 -9.22
CA ARG A 63 6.27 -9.15 -9.94
C ARG A 63 5.31 -9.95 -9.07
N VAL A 64 4.44 -10.75 -9.65
CA VAL A 64 3.57 -11.66 -8.91
C VAL A 64 4.44 -12.63 -8.09
N GLY A 65 4.14 -12.79 -6.80
CA GLY A 65 4.94 -13.53 -5.82
C GLY A 65 6.18 -12.77 -5.32
N GLY A 66 6.49 -11.60 -5.89
CA GLY A 66 7.55 -10.74 -5.40
C GLY A 66 7.15 -10.01 -4.13
N ARG A 67 8.12 -9.63 -3.32
CA ARG A 67 7.89 -8.99 -2.02
C ARG A 67 8.26 -7.53 -2.05
N PHE A 68 7.58 -6.77 -1.20
CA PHE A 68 7.96 -5.40 -0.91
C PHE A 68 8.18 -5.22 0.60
N ARG A 69 9.07 -4.30 0.95
CA ARG A 69 9.39 -3.94 2.32
C ARG A 69 9.67 -2.45 2.44
N PHE A 70 9.05 -1.84 3.43
CA PHE A 70 9.34 -0.47 3.86
C PHE A 70 9.80 -0.48 5.30
N VAL A 71 10.85 0.27 5.58
CA VAL A 71 11.33 0.53 6.94
C VAL A 71 11.17 2.01 7.21
N ARG A 72 10.44 2.34 8.25
CA ARG A 72 10.24 3.71 8.73
C ARG A 72 10.90 3.87 10.08
N ARG A 73 11.51 5.02 10.31
CA ARG A 73 12.06 5.39 11.61
C ARG A 73 11.11 6.35 12.30
N GLU A 74 10.60 5.95 13.46
CA GLU A 74 9.73 6.75 14.33
C GLU A 74 10.34 6.83 15.71
N ASN A 75 10.63 8.04 16.20
CA ASN A 75 11.19 8.26 17.54
C ASN A 75 12.40 7.34 17.86
N GLY A 76 13.29 7.16 16.88
CA GLY A 76 14.46 6.29 17.01
C GLY A 76 14.19 4.78 16.87
N THR A 77 12.93 4.36 16.69
CA THR A 77 12.54 2.96 16.51
C THR A 77 12.23 2.67 15.04
N GLU A 78 12.70 1.52 14.54
CA GLU A 78 12.36 1.07 13.20
C GLU A 78 11.05 0.28 13.20
N VAL A 79 10.09 0.76 12.42
CA VAL A 79 8.82 0.10 12.12
C VAL A 79 8.90 -0.47 10.70
N ARG A 80 8.65 -1.77 10.58
CA ARG A 80 8.73 -2.48 9.30
C ARG A 80 7.34 -2.86 8.84
N ARG A 81 7.07 -2.60 7.55
CA ARG A 81 5.85 -3.01 6.87
C ARG A 81 6.20 -3.64 5.54
N GLY A 82 5.40 -4.59 5.11
CA GLY A 82 5.67 -5.26 3.84
C GLY A 82 4.52 -6.16 3.42
N GLY A 83 4.75 -6.88 2.33
CA GLY A 83 3.78 -7.81 1.78
C GLY A 83 4.32 -8.49 0.54
N GLU A 84 3.43 -9.17 -0.15
CA GLU A 84 3.69 -9.90 -1.38
C GLU A 84 2.68 -9.48 -2.44
N TYR A 85 3.13 -9.30 -3.68
CA TYR A 85 2.26 -9.02 -4.81
C TYR A 85 1.50 -10.28 -5.23
N ILE A 86 0.17 -10.23 -5.14
CA ILE A 86 -0.73 -11.34 -5.47
C ILE A 86 -1.12 -11.30 -6.95
N SER A 87 -1.38 -10.09 -7.47
CA SER A 87 -1.73 -9.87 -8.88
C SER A 87 -1.20 -8.53 -9.36
N ILE A 88 -0.72 -8.49 -10.59
CA ILE A 88 -0.27 -7.28 -11.27
C ILE A 88 -0.77 -7.34 -12.70
N ASP A 89 -1.85 -6.64 -13.01
CA ASP A 89 -2.40 -6.45 -14.35
C ASP A 89 -2.35 -4.97 -14.70
N ARG A 90 -1.30 -4.58 -15.41
CA ARG A 90 -1.00 -3.17 -15.71
C ARG A 90 -1.89 -2.63 -16.82
N PRO A 91 -2.43 -1.44 -16.69
CA PRO A 91 -2.41 -0.52 -15.55
C PRO A 91 -3.68 -0.60 -14.69
N HIS A 92 -4.44 -1.70 -14.75
CA HIS A 92 -5.81 -1.79 -14.26
C HIS A 92 -5.97 -2.38 -12.87
N LEU A 93 -5.16 -3.39 -12.53
CA LEU A 93 -5.32 -4.15 -11.28
C LEU A 93 -3.99 -4.37 -10.58
N LEU A 94 -3.94 -4.08 -9.29
CA LEU A 94 -2.86 -4.45 -8.40
C LEU A 94 -3.45 -5.06 -7.13
N ALA A 95 -3.01 -6.26 -6.76
CA ALA A 95 -3.40 -6.87 -5.49
C ALA A 95 -2.15 -7.34 -4.73
N PHE A 96 -2.15 -7.11 -3.42
CA PHE A 96 -1.05 -7.51 -2.55
C PHE A 96 -1.54 -7.81 -1.13
N SER A 97 -0.79 -8.66 -0.41
CA SER A 97 -0.94 -8.81 1.04
C SER A 97 -0.29 -7.64 1.76
N LEU A 98 -0.80 -7.30 2.94
CA LEU A 98 -0.23 -6.24 3.75
C LEU A 98 -0.01 -6.75 5.18
N SER A 99 1.22 -6.66 5.67
CA SER A 99 1.58 -7.02 7.03
C SER A 99 2.24 -5.84 7.74
N ASP A 100 1.73 -5.51 8.91
CA ASP A 100 2.26 -4.44 9.77
C ASP A 100 3.47 -4.88 10.58
N ASN A 101 3.71 -6.20 10.67
CA ASN A 101 4.87 -6.74 11.35
C ASN A 101 5.27 -8.06 10.70
N THR A 102 6.56 -8.21 10.42
CA THR A 102 7.11 -9.42 9.79
C THR A 102 7.02 -10.68 10.67
N ARG A 103 6.56 -10.56 11.91
CA ARG A 103 6.44 -11.68 12.88
C ARG A 103 5.09 -12.39 12.85
N THR A 104 4.03 -11.70 12.42
CA THR A 104 2.70 -12.31 12.30
C THR A 104 2.17 -11.93 10.93
N PRO A 105 2.12 -12.86 9.97
CA PRO A 105 1.43 -12.60 8.71
C PRO A 105 -0.02 -12.25 9.05
N THR A 106 -0.46 -11.06 8.67
CA THR A 106 -1.88 -10.74 8.66
C THR A 106 -2.40 -11.22 7.31
N ASP A 107 -3.59 -11.81 7.30
CA ASP A 107 -4.28 -12.19 6.06
C ASP A 107 -4.90 -10.97 5.36
N ASP A 108 -4.42 -9.77 5.69
CA ASP A 108 -4.88 -8.53 5.09
C ASP A 108 -4.53 -8.50 3.60
N ARG A 109 -5.52 -8.23 2.79
CA ARG A 109 -5.39 -8.12 1.35
C ARG A 109 -5.86 -6.76 0.86
N VAL A 110 -5.04 -6.12 0.03
CA VAL A 110 -5.39 -4.86 -0.62
C VAL A 110 -5.51 -5.09 -2.11
N ILE A 111 -6.63 -4.64 -2.68
CA ILE A 111 -6.93 -4.71 -4.10
C ILE A 111 -7.14 -3.29 -4.60
N ILE A 112 -6.49 -2.94 -5.68
CA ILE A 112 -6.55 -1.63 -6.32
C ILE A 112 -7.02 -1.84 -7.75
N GLU A 113 -8.12 -1.21 -8.10
CA GLU A 113 -8.69 -1.20 -9.43
C GLU A 113 -8.64 0.22 -9.99
N LEU A 114 -8.16 0.38 -11.21
CA LEU A 114 -8.02 1.65 -11.91
C LEU A 114 -8.81 1.62 -13.22
N ALA A 115 -9.55 2.70 -13.46
CA ALA A 115 -10.26 2.90 -14.72
C ALA A 115 -10.05 4.35 -15.22
N PRO A 116 -9.97 4.59 -16.54
CA PRO A 116 -9.91 5.94 -17.09
C PRO A 116 -11.26 6.66 -16.91
N VAL A 117 -11.19 7.95 -16.57
CA VAL A 117 -12.37 8.82 -16.48
C VAL A 117 -12.03 10.19 -17.08
N GLY A 118 -12.60 10.50 -18.25
CA GLY A 118 -12.25 11.71 -18.99
C GLY A 118 -10.77 11.74 -19.35
N ARG A 119 -10.05 12.79 -18.91
CA ARG A 119 -8.59 12.91 -19.09
C ARG A 119 -7.79 12.35 -17.90
N GLY A 120 -8.45 11.94 -16.86
CA GLY A 120 -7.85 11.41 -15.64
C GLY A 120 -8.22 9.96 -15.39
N SER A 121 -8.27 9.59 -14.13
CA SER A 121 -8.58 8.22 -13.71
C SER A 121 -9.39 8.19 -12.41
N ILE A 122 -10.00 7.05 -12.15
CA ILE A 122 -10.58 6.70 -10.86
C ILE A 122 -9.88 5.47 -10.33
N LEU A 123 -9.54 5.50 -9.05
CA LEU A 123 -9.01 4.37 -8.30
C LEU A 123 -10.03 3.94 -7.27
N VAL A 124 -10.30 2.64 -7.22
CA VAL A 124 -11.05 1.98 -6.16
C VAL A 124 -10.11 1.07 -5.40
N LEU A 125 -9.98 1.29 -4.09
CA LEU A 125 -9.20 0.46 -3.20
C LEU A 125 -10.15 -0.33 -2.32
N THR A 126 -9.94 -1.65 -2.27
CA THR A 126 -10.61 -2.58 -1.36
C THR A 126 -9.57 -3.19 -0.44
N HIS A 127 -9.76 -3.05 0.88
CA HIS A 127 -8.92 -3.66 1.90
C HIS A 127 -9.75 -4.69 2.66
N GLU A 128 -9.37 -5.95 2.54
CA GLU A 128 -9.96 -7.09 3.24
C GLU A 128 -9.10 -7.41 4.46
N MET A 129 -9.73 -7.48 5.63
CA MET A 129 -9.07 -7.72 6.93
C MET A 129 -9.78 -8.85 7.68
N GLY A 130 -9.10 -9.50 8.61
CA GLY A 130 -9.74 -10.45 9.51
C GLY A 130 -10.85 -9.82 10.37
N LEU A 131 -11.83 -10.62 10.78
CA LEU A 131 -12.98 -10.18 11.58
C LEU A 131 -12.59 -9.58 12.92
N GLU A 132 -11.50 -10.02 13.50
CA GLU A 132 -10.92 -9.51 14.75
C GLU A 132 -10.56 -8.03 14.66
N ARG A 133 -10.36 -7.53 13.45
CA ARG A 133 -10.02 -6.12 13.15
C ARG A 133 -11.24 -5.24 12.85
N TYR A 134 -12.46 -5.74 13.06
CA TYR A 134 -13.68 -4.97 12.77
C TYR A 134 -13.70 -3.59 13.43
N ALA A 135 -13.23 -3.48 14.66
CA ALA A 135 -13.18 -2.21 15.40
C ALA A 135 -12.25 -1.18 14.72
N GLU A 136 -11.27 -1.62 13.93
CA GLU A 136 -10.30 -0.76 13.28
C GLU A 136 -10.79 -0.19 11.93
N ARG A 137 -11.92 -0.67 11.41
CA ARG A 137 -12.36 -0.35 10.03
C ARG A 137 -12.40 1.15 9.73
N HIS A 138 -12.92 1.97 10.64
CA HIS A 138 -13.01 3.42 10.44
C HIS A 138 -11.64 4.10 10.43
N ARG A 139 -10.72 3.62 11.27
CA ARG A 139 -9.33 4.09 11.28
C ARG A 139 -8.64 3.75 9.96
N VAL A 140 -8.76 2.50 9.52
CA VAL A 140 -8.17 2.02 8.26
C VAL A 140 -8.77 2.77 7.06
N GLU A 141 -10.08 3.02 7.04
CA GLU A 141 -10.72 3.82 5.99
C GLU A 141 -10.16 5.25 5.95
N SER A 142 -10.03 5.91 7.10
CA SER A 142 -9.48 7.26 7.20
C SER A 142 -8.02 7.33 6.76
N GLU A 143 -7.22 6.32 7.11
CA GLU A 143 -5.83 6.20 6.68
C GLU A 143 -5.72 6.05 5.16
N TRP A 144 -6.55 5.21 4.54
CA TRP A 144 -6.55 5.05 3.08
C TRP A 144 -7.01 6.33 2.37
N ARG A 145 -8.02 7.03 2.88
CA ARG A 145 -8.44 8.32 2.33
C ARG A 145 -7.28 9.34 2.32
N ARG A 146 -6.52 9.41 3.40
CA ARG A 146 -5.36 10.30 3.52
C ARG A 146 -4.24 9.89 2.56
N ARG A 147 -3.91 8.59 2.48
CA ARG A 147 -2.88 8.06 1.56
C ARG A 147 -3.23 8.34 0.10
N LEU A 148 -4.48 8.10 -0.29
CA LEU A 148 -4.93 8.39 -1.66
C LEU A 148 -4.97 9.90 -1.94
N ALA A 149 -5.21 10.75 -0.93
CA ALA A 149 -5.09 12.19 -1.08
C ALA A 149 -3.65 12.61 -1.38
N MET A 150 -2.68 12.05 -0.66
CA MET A 150 -1.26 12.28 -0.90
C MET A 150 -0.83 11.79 -2.28
N LEU A 151 -1.26 10.57 -2.67
CA LEU A 151 -1.00 10.04 -4.00
C LEU A 151 -1.54 10.96 -5.10
N ALA A 152 -2.76 11.49 -4.93
CA ALA A 152 -3.35 12.41 -5.90
C ALA A 152 -2.54 13.72 -6.00
N PHE A 153 -2.04 14.24 -4.89
CA PHE A 153 -1.15 15.40 -4.88
C PHE A 153 0.15 15.11 -5.66
N ILE A 154 0.79 13.97 -5.38
CA ILE A 154 2.03 13.55 -6.05
C ILE A 154 1.81 13.42 -7.57
N CYS A 155 0.73 12.73 -7.98
CA CYS A 155 0.44 12.51 -9.40
C CYS A 155 -0.02 13.78 -10.14
N ALA A 156 -0.44 14.83 -9.45
CA ALA A 156 -0.80 16.10 -10.05
C ALA A 156 0.41 16.99 -10.39
N ILE A 157 1.60 16.69 -9.83
CA ILE A 157 2.83 17.45 -10.11
C ILE A 157 3.33 17.06 -11.50
N PRO A 158 3.52 18.00 -12.44
CA PRO A 158 4.08 17.70 -13.75
C PRO A 158 5.46 17.03 -13.61
N ARG A 159 5.69 15.95 -14.36
CA ARG A 159 7.01 15.30 -14.42
C ARG A 159 8.02 16.25 -15.06
N GLY A 160 8.81 16.91 -14.24
CA GLY A 160 9.77 17.96 -14.62
C GLY A 160 10.11 18.89 -13.46
N ALA A 161 9.25 18.98 -12.46
CA ALA A 161 9.57 19.58 -11.18
C ALA A 161 10.24 18.51 -10.33
N HIS A 162 11.56 18.49 -10.29
CA HIS A 162 12.29 17.63 -9.37
C HIS A 162 11.96 18.05 -7.94
N PHE A 163 11.05 17.32 -7.31
CA PHE A 163 10.98 17.30 -5.86
C PHE A 163 12.04 16.27 -5.40
N SER A 164 13.22 16.77 -5.04
CA SER A 164 14.24 15.99 -4.35
C SER A 164 14.05 16.16 -2.85
N PRO A 165 13.48 15.18 -2.14
CA PRO A 165 13.47 15.21 -0.69
C PRO A 165 14.78 14.69 -0.07
N VAL A 166 15.84 14.54 -0.87
CA VAL A 166 17.16 14.13 -0.40
C VAL A 166 18.19 15.10 -0.97
N GLN A 167 18.30 16.26 -0.38
CA GLN A 167 19.54 17.04 -0.43
C GLN A 167 19.87 17.45 1.00
N GLN A 168 20.87 16.81 1.50
CA GLN A 168 21.98 17.30 2.32
C GLN A 168 22.36 16.30 3.40
N ILE A 169 23.18 15.33 3.06
CA ILE A 169 24.32 14.96 3.91
C ILE A 169 25.47 14.64 2.96
N GLU A 170 26.07 15.69 2.41
CA GLU A 170 27.48 15.65 2.03
C GLU A 170 28.05 17.04 2.27
N ALA A 171 29.11 17.05 3.02
CA ALA A 171 30.14 18.07 3.15
C ALA A 171 30.27 18.62 4.57
N THR A 172 31.04 17.92 5.33
CA THR A 172 32.07 18.52 6.17
C THR A 172 33.19 17.51 6.23
N GLY A 173 34.26 17.62 5.51
CA GLY A 173 35.18 18.77 5.62
C GLY A 173 36.28 18.35 6.56
N THR A 174 37.23 17.59 6.01
CA THR A 174 38.57 17.40 6.56
C THR A 174 39.14 18.78 6.89
N THR A 175 39.31 19.06 8.14
CA THR A 175 40.23 20.11 8.60
C THR A 175 41.32 19.43 9.38
N GLN A 176 42.45 19.28 8.70
CA GLN A 176 43.76 19.10 9.37
C GLN A 176 44.07 20.37 10.13
N TYR A 177 44.44 20.23 11.39
CA TYR A 177 45.32 21.15 12.11
C TYR A 177 46.48 20.37 12.73
N TRP A 178 47.62 20.86 12.40
CA TRP A 178 49.01 20.79 12.88
C TRP A 178 49.22 20.22 14.27
#